data_de2824a4bd9dca6b21be77e24dc28f13
#
_entry.id   de2824a4bd9dca6b21be77e24dc28f13
#
_cell.length_a   1.000
_cell.length_b   1.000
_cell.length_c   1.000
_cell.angle_alpha   90.00
_cell.angle_beta   90.00
_cell.angle_gamma   90.00
#
_symmetry.space_group_name_H-M   'P 1'
#
loop_
_entity.id
_entity.type
_entity.pdbx_description
1 polymer ?
#
loop_
_entity_poly.entity_id
_entity_poly.type
_entity_poly.pdbx_seq_one_letter_code
_entity_poly.pdbx_strand_id
1 'polypeptide(L)'
;MLSISSVSNFRDVAIGPKMKKNLLFRCAKMSFLNTEDIMKIEKLNPYAIIDFRDPKEINKAPDNLSKKLLKKYISLPISASTLNRMVVQKKIEGDYKLTYEKVMEDSYKLYLNNHKHIWKEFINILLNSNSTPVIFHCSAGKDRTGIASYIIQKLL
;
A
#
# COMPACT_ATOMS: atom_id res chain seq x y z
N MET A 1 -13.70 6.74 15.26
CA MET A 1 -12.77 6.08 14.30
C MET A 1 -12.93 6.76 12.96
N LEU A 2 -11.83 7.11 12.28
CA LEU A 2 -11.91 7.70 10.94
C LEU A 2 -12.50 6.70 9.96
N SER A 3 -13.57 7.09 9.26
CA SER A 3 -14.22 6.28 8.22
C SER A 3 -14.20 7.04 6.91
N ILE A 4 -13.62 6.40 5.89
CA ILE A 4 -13.56 6.88 4.50
C ILE A 4 -14.36 5.89 3.66
N SER A 5 -15.53 6.32 3.19
CA SER A 5 -16.48 5.42 2.53
C SER A 5 -16.25 5.27 1.03
N SER A 6 -15.64 6.26 0.39
CA SER A 6 -15.36 6.27 -1.05
C SER A 6 -14.08 5.49 -1.44
N VAL A 7 -13.35 4.95 -0.47
CA VAL A 7 -12.13 4.16 -0.70
C VAL A 7 -12.26 2.77 -0.09
N SER A 8 -12.14 1.76 -0.92
CA SER A 8 -12.20 0.37 -0.46
C SER A 8 -11.04 0.03 0.48
N ASN A 9 -11.29 -0.87 1.42
CA ASN A 9 -10.29 -1.38 2.36
C ASN A 9 -9.64 -0.31 3.27
N PHE A 10 -10.23 0.89 3.40
CA PHE A 10 -9.70 1.92 4.30
C PHE A 10 -9.88 1.50 5.76
N ARG A 11 -8.79 1.40 6.49
CA ARG A 11 -8.81 1.04 7.92
C ARG A 11 -7.50 1.35 8.63
N ASP A 12 -7.57 1.45 9.95
CA ASP A 12 -6.40 1.48 10.83
C ASP A 12 -5.65 0.12 10.77
N VAL A 13 -4.34 0.17 10.78
CA VAL A 13 -3.46 -1.00 10.79
C VAL A 13 -3.28 -1.56 12.20
N ALA A 14 -3.60 -0.76 13.24
CA ALA A 14 -3.37 -1.13 14.62
C ALA A 14 -4.11 -2.42 15.00
N ILE A 15 -3.35 -3.46 15.37
CA ILE A 15 -3.83 -4.75 15.86
C ILE A 15 -3.22 -4.99 17.24
N GLY A 16 -4.11 -5.22 18.22
CA GLY A 16 -3.70 -5.50 19.60
C GLY A 16 -3.18 -4.28 20.37
N PRO A 17 -2.72 -4.47 21.60
CA PRO A 17 -2.39 -3.38 22.54
C PRO A 17 -1.05 -2.68 22.24
N LYS A 18 -0.17 -3.30 21.48
CA LYS A 18 1.18 -2.76 21.19
C LYS A 18 1.18 -1.62 20.16
N MET A 19 0.14 -1.51 19.33
CA MET A 19 0.08 -0.50 18.29
C MET A 19 -0.85 0.64 18.70
N LYS A 20 -0.35 1.87 18.62
CA LYS A 20 -1.19 3.07 18.80
C LYS A 20 -2.18 3.18 17.64
N LYS A 21 -3.46 3.37 17.98
CA LYS A 21 -4.53 3.59 16.99
C LYS A 21 -4.42 4.97 16.35
N ASN A 22 -5.03 5.08 15.17
CA ASN A 22 -5.14 6.32 14.39
C ASN A 22 -3.80 6.93 13.91
N LEU A 23 -2.75 6.11 13.81
CA LEU A 23 -1.47 6.54 13.27
C LEU A 23 -1.16 5.97 11.89
N LEU A 24 -1.56 4.74 11.63
CA LEU A 24 -1.23 4.06 10.37
C LEU A 24 -2.49 3.55 9.72
N PHE A 25 -2.79 4.06 8.54
CA PHE A 25 -3.96 3.67 7.77
C PHE A 25 -3.55 2.99 6.47
N ARG A 26 -4.28 1.95 6.12
CA ARG A 26 -4.13 1.26 4.83
C ARG A 26 -5.40 1.35 4.02
N CYS A 27 -5.28 1.35 2.68
CA CYS A 27 -6.45 1.36 1.79
C CYS A 27 -6.13 0.83 0.38
N ALA A 28 -7.15 0.81 -0.47
CA ALA A 28 -7.01 0.71 -1.92
C ALA A 28 -6.70 2.08 -2.53
N LYS A 29 -6.53 2.13 -3.86
CA LYS A 29 -6.33 3.38 -4.60
C LYS A 29 -7.43 4.40 -4.29
N MET A 30 -7.06 5.65 -4.26
CA MET A 30 -7.93 6.78 -3.89
C MET A 30 -8.52 7.52 -5.11
N SER A 31 -8.62 6.86 -6.26
CA SER A 31 -9.11 7.45 -7.51
C SER A 31 -10.55 7.93 -7.45
N PHE A 32 -11.34 7.40 -6.53
CA PHE A 32 -12.77 7.71 -6.37
C PHE A 32 -13.08 8.50 -5.09
N LEU A 33 -12.06 9.12 -4.47
CA LEU A 33 -12.29 9.98 -3.30
C LEU A 33 -13.31 11.06 -3.63
N ASN A 34 -14.36 11.14 -2.83
CA ASN A 34 -15.32 12.25 -2.88
C ASN A 34 -14.86 13.44 -2.03
N THR A 35 -15.51 14.57 -2.19
CA THR A 35 -15.15 15.83 -1.50
C THR A 35 -15.22 15.69 0.03
N GLU A 36 -16.21 14.98 0.55
CA GLU A 36 -16.38 14.78 2.00
C GLU A 36 -15.18 13.99 2.58
N ASP A 37 -14.78 12.91 1.92
CA ASP A 37 -13.69 12.07 2.38
C ASP A 37 -12.31 12.75 2.18
N ILE A 38 -12.16 13.58 1.13
CA ILE A 38 -10.99 14.47 0.98
C ILE A 38 -10.86 15.39 2.20
N MET A 39 -11.96 16.05 2.62
CA MET A 39 -11.93 16.93 3.80
C MET A 39 -11.61 16.16 5.09
N LYS A 40 -12.09 14.92 5.25
CA LYS A 40 -11.74 14.08 6.40
C LYS A 40 -10.24 13.76 6.43
N ILE A 41 -9.65 13.41 5.27
CA ILE A 41 -8.21 13.15 5.17
C ILE A 41 -7.39 14.43 5.38
N GLU A 42 -7.86 15.57 4.88
CA GLU A 42 -7.22 16.87 5.15
C GLU A 42 -7.22 17.24 6.63
N LYS A 43 -8.33 16.94 7.34
CA LYS A 43 -8.44 17.14 8.79
C LYS A 43 -7.54 16.18 9.57
N LEU A 44 -7.38 14.95 9.10
CA LEU A 44 -6.39 14.00 9.64
C LEU A 44 -4.97 14.54 9.54
N ASN A 45 -4.71 15.38 8.53
CA ASN A 45 -3.42 16.02 8.23
C ASN A 45 -2.26 15.01 8.22
N PRO A 46 -2.27 14.00 7.33
CA PRO A 46 -1.25 12.96 7.33
C PRO A 46 0.14 13.54 7.06
N TYR A 47 1.16 12.90 7.64
CA TYR A 47 2.57 13.17 7.33
C TYR A 47 2.88 12.80 5.87
N ALA A 48 2.41 11.62 5.45
CA ALA A 48 2.59 11.11 4.11
C ALA A 48 1.39 10.28 3.64
N ILE A 49 1.18 10.28 2.32
CA ILE A 49 0.30 9.38 1.58
C ILE A 49 1.20 8.58 0.64
N ILE A 50 1.42 7.31 0.94
CA ILE A 50 2.39 6.47 0.24
C ILE A 50 1.67 5.55 -0.75
N ASP A 51 2.04 5.63 -2.01
CA ASP A 51 1.50 4.83 -3.10
C ASP A 51 2.51 3.80 -3.59
N PHE A 52 2.20 2.51 -3.44
CA PHE A 52 3.04 1.41 -3.91
C PHE A 52 2.76 1.00 -5.36
N ARG A 53 1.88 1.68 -6.07
CA ARG A 53 1.55 1.37 -7.47
C ARG A 53 2.68 1.77 -8.40
N ASP A 54 2.82 1.02 -9.49
CA ASP A 54 3.74 1.42 -10.56
C ASP A 54 3.15 2.58 -11.41
N PRO A 55 3.97 3.28 -12.21
CA PRO A 55 3.51 4.40 -13.01
C PRO A 55 2.38 4.07 -13.98
N LYS A 56 2.31 2.84 -14.52
CA LYS A 56 1.24 2.43 -15.44
C LYS A 56 -0.10 2.31 -14.71
N GLU A 57 -0.08 1.81 -13.47
CA GLU A 57 -1.26 1.72 -12.63
C GLU A 57 -1.76 3.13 -12.22
N ILE A 58 -0.82 4.02 -11.87
CA ILE A 58 -1.12 5.41 -11.48
C ILE A 58 -1.73 6.16 -12.67
N ASN A 59 -1.12 6.08 -13.86
CA ASN A 59 -1.62 6.75 -15.05
C ASN A 59 -3.01 6.26 -15.48
N LYS A 60 -3.30 4.98 -15.30
CA LYS A 60 -4.61 4.39 -15.60
C LYS A 60 -5.71 4.85 -14.64
N ALA A 61 -5.36 5.08 -13.38
CA ALA A 61 -6.31 5.45 -12.33
C ALA A 61 -5.62 6.35 -11.29
N PRO A 62 -5.35 7.62 -11.59
CA PRO A 62 -4.72 8.54 -10.66
C PRO A 62 -5.58 8.74 -9.42
N ASP A 63 -4.94 9.01 -8.28
CA ASP A 63 -5.68 9.33 -7.06
C ASP A 63 -6.29 10.73 -7.15
N ASN A 64 -7.52 10.86 -6.69
CA ASN A 64 -8.25 12.13 -6.64
C ASN A 64 -7.90 12.88 -5.35
N LEU A 65 -6.70 13.45 -5.29
CA LEU A 65 -6.20 14.18 -4.12
C LEU A 65 -6.31 15.69 -4.34
N SER A 66 -6.65 16.43 -3.29
CA SER A 66 -6.58 17.88 -3.30
C SER A 66 -5.13 18.38 -3.43
N LYS A 67 -4.95 19.64 -3.82
CA LYS A 67 -3.61 20.29 -3.88
C LYS A 67 -2.86 20.21 -2.55
N LYS A 68 -3.58 20.22 -1.42
CA LYS A 68 -3.01 20.09 -0.07
C LYS A 68 -2.48 18.68 0.18
N LEU A 69 -3.26 17.65 -0.18
CA LEU A 69 -2.89 16.26 -0.01
C LEU A 69 -1.81 15.81 -1.00
N LEU A 70 -1.80 16.34 -2.22
CA LEU A 70 -0.74 16.09 -3.20
C LEU A 70 0.66 16.48 -2.70
N LYS A 71 0.77 17.49 -1.82
CA LYS A 71 2.05 17.84 -1.19
C LYS A 71 2.56 16.77 -0.20
N LYS A 72 1.71 15.84 0.19
CA LYS A 72 2.00 14.73 1.11
C LYS A 72 2.17 13.40 0.39
N TYR A 73 1.93 13.38 -0.92
CA TYR A 73 1.99 12.18 -1.73
C TYR A 73 3.44 11.76 -2.00
N ILE A 74 3.72 10.48 -1.78
CA ILE A 74 5.03 9.86 -2.02
C ILE A 74 4.80 8.59 -2.82
N SER A 75 5.40 8.49 -4.01
CA SER A 75 5.38 7.28 -4.82
C SER A 75 6.55 6.37 -4.46
N LEU A 76 6.24 5.16 -4.02
CA LEU A 76 7.19 4.09 -3.73
C LEU A 76 6.85 2.85 -4.58
N PRO A 77 7.16 2.85 -5.88
CA PRO A 77 6.60 1.90 -6.82
C PRO A 77 7.14 0.48 -6.62
N ILE A 78 6.22 -0.47 -6.51
CA ILE A 78 6.45 -1.91 -6.53
C ILE A 78 5.66 -2.50 -7.69
N SER A 79 6.36 -2.96 -8.73
CA SER A 79 5.70 -3.43 -9.94
C SER A 79 4.93 -4.72 -9.72
N ALA A 80 3.64 -4.70 -10.07
CA ALA A 80 2.80 -5.90 -10.11
C ALA A 80 3.10 -6.80 -11.32
N SER A 81 3.81 -6.29 -12.34
CA SER A 81 4.10 -7.03 -13.58
C SER A 81 5.02 -8.25 -13.39
N THR A 82 5.79 -8.27 -12.31
CA THR A 82 6.64 -9.40 -11.94
C THR A 82 5.83 -10.67 -11.71
N LEU A 83 4.66 -10.54 -11.09
CA LEU A 83 3.71 -11.62 -10.85
C LEU A 83 3.21 -12.25 -12.15
N ASN A 84 2.70 -11.43 -13.05
CA ASN A 84 2.15 -11.89 -14.31
C ASN A 84 3.21 -12.59 -15.19
N ARG A 85 4.44 -12.06 -15.21
CA ARG A 85 5.54 -12.67 -15.96
C ARG A 85 5.92 -14.05 -15.43
N MET A 86 6.03 -14.20 -14.11
CA MET A 86 6.37 -15.50 -13.51
C MET A 86 5.29 -16.55 -13.73
N VAL A 87 4.03 -16.19 -13.57
CA VAL A 87 2.91 -17.11 -13.81
C VAL A 87 2.87 -17.54 -15.27
N VAL A 88 3.06 -16.61 -16.20
CA VAL A 88 3.11 -16.90 -17.63
C VAL A 88 4.33 -17.77 -17.94
N GLN A 89 5.50 -17.44 -17.41
CA GLN A 89 6.73 -18.21 -17.63
C GLN A 89 6.59 -19.64 -17.15
N LYS A 90 6.12 -19.88 -15.93
CA LYS A 90 5.92 -21.22 -15.38
C LYS A 90 4.85 -22.02 -16.15
N LYS A 91 3.80 -21.39 -16.64
CA LYS A 91 2.84 -22.04 -17.53
C LYS A 91 3.46 -22.45 -18.85
N ILE A 92 4.33 -21.64 -19.44
CA ILE A 92 5.05 -21.95 -20.66
C ILE A 92 6.01 -23.13 -20.44
N GLU A 93 6.65 -23.19 -19.28
CA GLU A 93 7.55 -24.28 -18.87
C GLU A 93 6.80 -25.59 -18.52
N GLY A 94 5.48 -25.61 -18.60
CA GLY A 94 4.66 -26.80 -18.38
C GLY A 94 4.53 -27.24 -16.92
N ASP A 95 4.73 -26.32 -15.99
CA ASP A 95 4.55 -26.59 -14.55
C ASP A 95 3.05 -26.67 -14.19
N TYR A 96 2.47 -27.83 -14.40
CA TYR A 96 1.06 -28.13 -14.10
C TYR A 96 0.74 -28.25 -12.59
N LYS A 97 1.76 -28.18 -11.69
CA LYS A 97 1.60 -28.19 -10.23
C LYS A 97 1.53 -26.78 -9.63
N LEU A 98 1.43 -25.76 -10.48
CA LEU A 98 1.35 -24.38 -10.04
C LEU A 98 -0.01 -24.09 -9.40
N THR A 99 -0.08 -24.11 -8.07
CA THR A 99 -1.28 -23.69 -7.34
C THR A 99 -1.31 -22.17 -7.15
N TYR A 100 -2.51 -21.62 -6.92
CA TYR A 100 -2.67 -20.20 -6.60
C TYR A 100 -1.85 -19.80 -5.37
N GLU A 101 -1.85 -20.64 -4.33
CA GLU A 101 -1.10 -20.42 -3.09
C GLU A 101 0.40 -20.30 -3.37
N LYS A 102 0.93 -21.19 -4.20
CA LYS A 102 2.36 -21.15 -4.57
C LYS A 102 2.73 -19.89 -5.34
N VAL A 103 1.88 -19.48 -6.26
CA VAL A 103 2.05 -18.21 -7.01
C VAL A 103 2.07 -17.02 -6.05
N MET A 104 1.16 -16.98 -5.09
CA MET A 104 1.08 -15.90 -4.12
C MET A 104 2.31 -15.88 -3.18
N GLU A 105 2.73 -17.05 -2.68
CA GLU A 105 3.92 -17.19 -1.85
C GLU A 105 5.18 -16.67 -2.57
N ASP A 106 5.42 -17.14 -3.78
CA ASP A 106 6.57 -16.73 -4.59
C ASP A 106 6.54 -15.22 -4.90
N SER A 107 5.34 -14.69 -5.12
CA SER A 107 5.12 -13.27 -5.36
C SER A 107 5.47 -12.40 -4.15
N TYR A 108 5.06 -12.80 -2.97
CA TYR A 108 5.38 -12.09 -1.74
C TYR A 108 6.88 -12.12 -1.45
N LYS A 109 7.54 -13.26 -1.70
CA LYS A 109 9.00 -13.36 -1.62
C LYS A 109 9.70 -12.40 -2.57
N LEU A 110 9.20 -12.28 -3.82
CA LEU A 110 9.74 -11.35 -4.80
C LEU A 110 9.52 -9.88 -4.41
N TYR A 111 8.32 -9.53 -3.95
CA TYR A 111 8.05 -8.18 -3.47
C TYR A 111 8.99 -7.79 -2.33
N LEU A 112 9.27 -8.70 -1.41
CA LEU A 112 10.20 -8.45 -0.31
C LEU A 112 11.65 -8.35 -0.81
N ASN A 113 12.11 -9.31 -1.61
CA ASN A 113 13.52 -9.42 -1.97
C ASN A 113 13.96 -8.41 -3.02
N ASN A 114 13.13 -8.15 -4.04
CA ASN A 114 13.50 -7.27 -5.15
C ASN A 114 13.29 -5.80 -4.84
N HIS A 115 12.56 -5.47 -3.75
CA HIS A 115 12.22 -4.09 -3.40
C HIS A 115 12.70 -3.69 -2.00
N LYS A 116 13.82 -4.27 -1.53
CA LYS A 116 14.37 -3.97 -0.20
C LYS A 116 14.62 -2.48 0.04
N HIS A 117 15.06 -1.75 -0.99
CA HIS A 117 15.26 -0.30 -0.92
C HIS A 117 13.94 0.45 -0.72
N ILE A 118 12.85 0.02 -1.36
CA ILE A 118 11.51 0.59 -1.18
C ILE A 118 11.00 0.36 0.25
N TRP A 119 11.17 -0.85 0.77
CA TRP A 119 10.77 -1.17 2.13
C TRP A 119 11.59 -0.39 3.17
N LYS A 120 12.89 -0.20 2.93
CA LYS A 120 13.74 0.64 3.77
C LYS A 120 13.25 2.09 3.78
N GLU A 121 12.96 2.65 2.61
CA GLU A 121 12.42 4.00 2.48
C GLU A 121 11.07 4.15 3.18
N PHE A 122 10.17 3.18 2.98
CA PHE A 122 8.88 3.13 3.68
C PHE A 122 9.05 3.19 5.21
N ILE A 123 9.95 2.38 5.76
CA ILE A 123 10.23 2.37 7.22
C ILE A 123 10.80 3.73 7.66
N ASN A 124 11.73 4.31 6.90
CA ASN A 124 12.29 5.62 7.19
C ASN A 124 11.22 6.72 7.25
N ILE A 125 10.26 6.71 6.32
CA ILE A 125 9.12 7.64 6.34
C ILE A 125 8.29 7.45 7.62
N LEU A 126 8.02 6.21 8.01
CA LEU A 126 7.28 5.94 9.24
C LEU A 126 8.02 6.43 10.50
N LEU A 127 9.32 6.20 10.59
CA LEU A 127 10.16 6.65 11.70
C LEU A 127 10.19 8.18 11.81
N ASN A 128 10.24 8.88 10.66
CA ASN A 128 10.27 10.34 10.61
C ASN A 128 8.89 10.98 10.78
N SER A 129 7.82 10.22 10.82
CA SER A 129 6.45 10.77 10.95
C SER A 129 6.16 11.38 12.33
N ASN A 130 6.99 11.08 13.34
CA ASN A 130 6.86 11.62 14.70
C ASN A 130 5.45 11.48 15.28
N SER A 131 4.84 10.32 15.14
CA SER A 131 3.44 10.04 15.54
C SER A 131 2.39 10.86 14.76
N THR A 132 2.73 11.44 13.64
CA THR A 132 1.76 12.01 12.70
C THR A 132 1.22 10.89 11.81
N PRO A 133 -0.09 10.85 11.52
CA PRO A 133 -0.68 9.77 10.74
C PRO A 133 -0.05 9.58 9.36
N VAL A 134 0.10 8.32 8.93
CA VAL A 134 0.54 7.95 7.59
C VAL A 134 -0.53 7.08 6.94
N ILE A 135 -0.84 7.36 5.69
CA ILE A 135 -1.71 6.54 4.86
C ILE A 135 -0.84 5.83 3.83
N PHE A 136 -1.05 4.53 3.60
CA PHE A 136 -0.36 3.82 2.53
C PHE A 136 -1.29 2.88 1.79
N HIS A 137 -1.08 2.75 0.49
CA HIS A 137 -1.98 2.00 -0.38
C HIS A 137 -1.29 1.40 -1.60
N CYS A 138 -2.03 0.55 -2.30
CA CYS A 138 -1.75 0.08 -3.65
C CYS A 138 -3.05 0.09 -4.47
N SER A 139 -3.19 -0.72 -5.50
CA SER A 139 -4.43 -0.74 -6.30
C SER A 139 -5.63 -1.27 -5.52
N ALA A 140 -5.55 -2.48 -4.96
CA ALA A 140 -6.63 -3.11 -4.20
C ALA A 140 -6.51 -2.94 -2.68
N GLY A 141 -5.38 -2.43 -2.17
CA GLY A 141 -5.11 -2.37 -0.73
C GLY A 141 -4.93 -3.73 -0.08
N LYS A 142 -4.53 -4.76 -0.85
CA LYS A 142 -4.41 -6.15 -0.38
C LYS A 142 -2.98 -6.60 -0.28
N ASP A 143 -2.29 -6.87 -1.38
CA ASP A 143 -1.02 -7.58 -1.41
C ASP A 143 0.18 -6.72 -0.99
N ARG A 144 0.60 -5.74 -1.78
CA ARG A 144 1.71 -4.81 -1.43
C ARG A 144 1.44 -4.10 -0.11
N THR A 145 0.22 -3.63 0.07
CA THR A 145 -0.26 -3.02 1.33
C THR A 145 -0.30 -4.03 2.48
N GLY A 146 -0.59 -5.29 2.21
CA GLY A 146 -0.53 -6.39 3.17
C GLY A 146 0.89 -6.65 3.65
N ILE A 147 1.86 -6.69 2.73
CA ILE A 147 3.28 -6.84 3.06
C ILE A 147 3.77 -5.66 3.91
N ALA A 148 3.43 -4.42 3.53
CA ALA A 148 3.75 -3.24 4.34
C ALA A 148 3.22 -3.37 5.77
N SER A 149 1.95 -3.78 5.92
CA SER A 149 1.35 -4.02 7.25
C SER A 149 2.06 -5.12 8.03
N TYR A 150 2.45 -6.21 7.36
CA TYR A 150 3.20 -7.31 7.97
C TYR A 150 4.58 -6.85 8.46
N ILE A 151 5.31 -6.07 7.65
CA ILE A 151 6.61 -5.50 8.05
C ILE A 151 6.47 -4.67 9.32
N ILE A 152 5.47 -3.78 9.38
CA ILE A 152 5.20 -2.97 10.57
C ILE A 152 4.98 -3.84 11.80
N GLN A 153 4.13 -4.87 11.68
CA GLN A 153 3.81 -5.77 12.79
C GLN A 153 4.99 -6.61 13.26
N LYS A 154 5.96 -6.88 12.40
CA LYS A 154 7.18 -7.62 12.74
C LYS A 154 8.24 -6.76 13.41
N LEU A 155 8.19 -5.45 13.23
CA LEU A 155 9.10 -4.49 13.87
C LEU A 155 8.67 -4.06 15.27
N LEU A 156 7.41 -4.32 15.65
CA LEU A 156 6.80 -3.99 16.95
C LEU A 156 6.67 -5.21 17.84
#